data_4fd62d616572f57380de4c3a13703f5b
#
_entry.id   4fd62d616572f57380de4c3a13703f5b
#
_cell.length_a   1.000
_cell.length_b   1.000
_cell.length_c   1.000
_cell.angle_alpha   90.00
_cell.angle_beta   90.00
_cell.angle_gamma   90.00
#
_symmetry.space_group_name_H-M   'P 1'
#
loop_
_entity.id
_entity.type
_entity.pdbx_description
1 polymer ?
#
loop_
_entity_poly.entity_id
_entity_poly.type
_entity_poly.pdbx_seq_one_letter_code
_entity_poly.pdbx_strand_id
1 'polypeptide(L)'
;MTTPLKEIVIVGGGAGGLELATQLGRKLGRRGKANITLVDRSQSHLWKPLLHEVATGSLDEGVDALSFLAHASKHHFSFQHGSVMDIDRQNKTITIAALRDEQGEVLVPERKLCWDTLVMALGSTSNDFNTPGVKEHCIFLDSSEQAKVFHQQMLNQFLRYSADPQTSGKVNIAIVGGGATGVELSAELHNAVKELRSYGYKDLTNEALNVSLIEAGDGILPALPKRISSAVHEKLTQLGVNVMTNTMITGVEEGGLHTKDGQFIEASLIVCAAGIKAPDFMKDIAGLETNRINQLVVTPTLQTTRDADIFAFGDCAACPRPEGGFIPPRGQAAHQMALFTADNIIARMKGHKLKSFSYRDRGSLVSLSGYTTFGSIMGHLPIGPMMVEGRIARMVYDSLYRMHQVTLHGYLKTGLMMLSGGINRIIRPRLKLH
;
A
#
# COMPACT_ATOMS: atom_id res chain seq x y z
N MET A 1 -18.32 -39.90 -13.23
CA MET A 1 -18.68 -38.49 -12.94
C MET A 1 -17.43 -37.79 -12.45
N THR A 2 -16.94 -36.80 -13.16
CA THR A 2 -15.80 -36.00 -12.71
C THR A 2 -16.26 -35.15 -11.54
N THR A 3 -15.60 -35.27 -10.39
CA THR A 3 -15.86 -34.39 -9.24
C THR A 3 -15.69 -32.92 -9.69
N PRO A 4 -16.65 -32.02 -9.43
CA PRO A 4 -16.53 -30.64 -9.81
C PRO A 4 -15.25 -30.03 -9.21
N LEU A 5 -14.61 -29.17 -9.98
CA LEU A 5 -13.42 -28.49 -9.52
C LEU A 5 -13.76 -27.56 -8.34
N LYS A 6 -12.83 -27.47 -7.39
CA LYS A 6 -12.98 -26.55 -6.27
C LYS A 6 -12.81 -25.10 -6.72
N GLU A 7 -13.73 -24.24 -6.31
CA GLU A 7 -13.71 -22.81 -6.57
C GLU A 7 -12.99 -22.09 -5.44
N ILE A 8 -11.83 -21.47 -5.74
CA ILE A 8 -11.05 -20.67 -4.80
C ILE A 8 -11.12 -19.21 -5.26
N VAL A 9 -11.77 -18.38 -4.47
CA VAL A 9 -11.94 -16.96 -4.77
C VAL A 9 -11.04 -16.13 -3.83
N ILE A 10 -10.26 -15.23 -4.41
CA ILE A 10 -9.35 -14.33 -3.70
C ILE A 10 -9.83 -12.91 -3.95
N VAL A 11 -10.16 -12.18 -2.89
CA VAL A 11 -10.63 -10.79 -2.95
C VAL A 11 -9.52 -9.86 -2.53
N GLY A 12 -9.08 -9.02 -3.45
CA GLY A 12 -7.98 -8.07 -3.31
C GLY A 12 -6.70 -8.52 -4.01
N GLY A 13 -6.31 -7.79 -5.05
CA GLY A 13 -5.11 -8.00 -5.87
C GLY A 13 -3.88 -7.21 -5.37
N GLY A 14 -3.86 -6.82 -4.10
CA GLY A 14 -2.67 -6.27 -3.47
C GLY A 14 -1.50 -7.26 -3.47
N ALA A 15 -0.37 -6.87 -2.86
CA ALA A 15 0.85 -7.68 -2.85
C ALA A 15 0.59 -9.16 -2.52
N GLY A 16 -0.05 -9.41 -1.38
CA GLY A 16 -0.28 -10.78 -0.93
C GLY A 16 -1.33 -11.53 -1.75
N GLY A 17 -2.45 -10.88 -2.13
CA GLY A 17 -3.51 -11.53 -2.90
C GLY A 17 -3.06 -11.95 -4.29
N LEU A 18 -2.30 -11.10 -4.99
CA LEU A 18 -1.73 -11.42 -6.30
C LEU A 18 -0.67 -12.54 -6.21
N GLU A 19 0.18 -12.53 -5.18
CA GLU A 19 1.13 -13.61 -4.94
C GLU A 19 0.43 -14.93 -4.66
N LEU A 20 -0.63 -14.92 -3.85
CA LEU A 20 -1.45 -16.10 -3.57
C LEU A 20 -2.09 -16.65 -4.85
N ALA A 21 -2.75 -15.79 -5.64
CA ALA A 21 -3.37 -16.18 -6.92
C ALA A 21 -2.34 -16.80 -7.87
N THR A 22 -1.16 -16.20 -7.97
CA THR A 22 -0.04 -16.68 -8.78
C THR A 22 0.44 -18.06 -8.32
N GLN A 23 0.60 -18.27 -7.01
CA GLN A 23 1.06 -19.55 -6.45
C GLN A 23 0.02 -20.66 -6.63
N LEU A 24 -1.25 -20.38 -6.33
CA LEU A 24 -2.32 -21.35 -6.49
C LEU A 24 -2.59 -21.66 -7.97
N GLY A 25 -2.54 -20.65 -8.84
CA GLY A 25 -2.65 -20.84 -10.28
C GLY A 25 -1.57 -21.79 -10.82
N ARG A 26 -0.30 -21.60 -10.43
CA ARG A 26 0.80 -22.49 -10.81
C ARG A 26 0.70 -23.90 -10.23
N LYS A 27 0.27 -24.05 -8.95
CA LYS A 27 0.26 -25.32 -8.23
C LYS A 27 -1.03 -26.14 -8.51
N LEU A 28 -2.18 -25.48 -8.66
CA LEU A 28 -3.50 -26.12 -8.80
C LEU A 28 -4.15 -25.83 -10.17
N GLY A 29 -4.24 -24.56 -10.58
CA GLY A 29 -4.91 -24.15 -11.82
C GLY A 29 -4.28 -24.80 -13.05
N ARG A 30 -2.96 -24.70 -13.22
CA ARG A 30 -2.22 -25.35 -14.32
C ARG A 30 -2.47 -26.86 -14.41
N ARG A 31 -2.81 -27.50 -13.30
CA ARG A 31 -3.03 -28.95 -13.23
C ARG A 31 -4.51 -29.33 -13.28
N GLY A 32 -5.42 -28.38 -13.49
CA GLY A 32 -6.85 -28.60 -13.48
C GLY A 32 -7.38 -29.20 -12.16
N LYS A 33 -6.80 -28.78 -11.02
CA LYS A 33 -7.18 -29.27 -9.68
C LYS A 33 -8.15 -28.34 -8.95
N ALA A 34 -8.16 -27.08 -9.32
CA ALA A 34 -9.09 -26.07 -8.81
C ALA A 34 -9.18 -24.89 -9.80
N ASN A 35 -10.30 -24.19 -9.78
CA ASN A 35 -10.47 -22.89 -10.40
C ASN A 35 -10.06 -21.82 -9.40
N ILE A 36 -9.17 -20.92 -9.81
CA ILE A 36 -8.71 -19.81 -8.98
C ILE A 36 -9.18 -18.52 -9.62
N THR A 37 -9.91 -17.69 -8.87
CA THR A 37 -10.39 -16.40 -9.34
C THR A 37 -9.89 -15.29 -8.41
N LEU A 38 -9.20 -14.32 -8.98
CA LEU A 38 -8.83 -13.08 -8.31
C LEU A 38 -9.88 -12.01 -8.62
N VAL A 39 -10.38 -11.33 -7.60
CA VAL A 39 -11.33 -10.20 -7.72
C VAL A 39 -10.65 -8.95 -7.21
N ASP A 40 -10.59 -7.89 -8.01
CA ASP A 40 -10.10 -6.58 -7.58
C ASP A 40 -10.85 -5.45 -8.28
N ARG A 41 -10.96 -4.31 -7.60
CA ARG A 41 -11.58 -3.08 -8.13
C ARG A 41 -10.70 -2.37 -9.16
N SER A 42 -9.40 -2.62 -9.15
CA SER A 42 -8.43 -2.11 -10.12
C SER A 42 -8.16 -3.15 -11.22
N GLN A 43 -7.70 -2.71 -12.37
CA GLN A 43 -7.34 -3.60 -13.49
C GLN A 43 -5.86 -3.99 -13.48
N SER A 44 -5.07 -3.31 -12.66
CA SER A 44 -3.63 -3.50 -12.56
C SER A 44 -3.16 -3.47 -11.11
N HIS A 45 -2.04 -4.12 -10.87
CA HIS A 45 -1.34 -4.10 -9.60
C HIS A 45 -0.21 -3.08 -9.64
N LEU A 46 -0.21 -2.19 -8.66
CA LEU A 46 0.94 -1.37 -8.31
C LEU A 46 1.35 -1.70 -6.88
N TRP A 47 2.65 -1.72 -6.63
CA TRP A 47 3.20 -1.94 -5.30
C TRP A 47 2.87 -0.75 -4.38
N LYS A 48 1.88 -0.90 -3.49
CA LYS A 48 1.35 0.19 -2.64
C LYS A 48 2.44 1.01 -1.93
N PRO A 49 3.55 0.45 -1.40
CA PRO A 49 4.63 1.23 -0.81
C PRO A 49 5.27 2.27 -1.75
N LEU A 50 5.09 2.17 -3.06
CA LEU A 50 5.61 3.13 -4.04
C LEU A 50 4.60 4.22 -4.45
N LEU A 51 3.44 4.30 -3.81
CA LEU A 51 2.43 5.31 -4.17
C LEU A 51 2.90 6.75 -3.95
N HIS A 52 3.81 6.99 -3.02
CA HIS A 52 4.44 8.31 -2.83
C HIS A 52 5.32 8.71 -4.03
N GLU A 53 5.95 7.74 -4.71
CA GLU A 53 6.71 8.00 -5.95
C GLU A 53 5.77 8.30 -7.13
N VAL A 54 4.59 7.65 -7.20
CA VAL A 54 3.55 7.98 -8.19
C VAL A 54 3.00 9.38 -7.93
N ALA A 55 2.72 9.69 -6.65
CA ALA A 55 2.20 10.99 -6.22
C ALA A 55 3.11 12.16 -6.60
N THR A 56 4.42 11.95 -6.61
CA THR A 56 5.39 12.97 -7.00
C THR A 56 5.83 12.89 -8.47
N GLY A 57 5.40 11.84 -9.20
CA GLY A 57 5.77 11.62 -10.60
C GLY A 57 7.11 10.96 -10.82
N SER A 58 7.79 10.50 -9.76
CA SER A 58 9.08 9.78 -9.84
C SER A 58 8.91 8.35 -10.37
N LEU A 59 7.69 7.80 -10.32
CA LEU A 59 7.35 6.48 -10.85
C LEU A 59 6.20 6.59 -11.86
N ASP A 60 6.35 5.94 -13.02
CA ASP A 60 5.33 5.90 -14.07
C ASP A 60 4.50 4.62 -13.97
N GLU A 61 3.27 4.73 -13.48
CA GLU A 61 2.35 3.60 -13.41
C GLU A 61 2.13 2.91 -14.76
N GLY A 62 2.09 3.65 -15.87
CA GLY A 62 1.90 3.07 -17.21
C GLY A 62 2.98 2.07 -17.61
N VAL A 63 4.16 2.13 -16.94
CA VAL A 63 5.29 1.23 -17.17
C VAL A 63 5.42 0.19 -16.06
N ASP A 64 5.17 0.59 -14.82
CA ASP A 64 5.48 -0.20 -13.63
C ASP A 64 4.29 -1.01 -13.10
N ALA A 65 3.05 -0.68 -13.54
CA ALA A 65 1.88 -1.44 -13.15
C ALA A 65 1.76 -2.77 -13.91
N LEU A 66 1.36 -3.80 -13.19
CA LEU A 66 1.15 -5.14 -13.73
C LEU A 66 -0.34 -5.38 -14.03
N SER A 67 -0.70 -5.59 -15.28
CA SER A 67 -2.08 -5.95 -15.67
C SER A 67 -2.49 -7.29 -15.06
N PHE A 68 -3.57 -7.30 -14.26
CA PHE A 68 -4.12 -8.53 -13.68
C PHE A 68 -4.54 -9.53 -14.74
N LEU A 69 -5.23 -9.08 -15.79
CA LEU A 69 -5.72 -9.97 -16.85
C LEU A 69 -4.57 -10.66 -17.58
N ALA A 70 -3.53 -9.90 -17.96
CA ALA A 70 -2.37 -10.46 -18.63
C ALA A 70 -1.56 -11.41 -17.72
N HIS A 71 -1.49 -11.11 -16.43
CA HIS A 71 -0.80 -11.96 -15.45
C HIS A 71 -1.59 -13.24 -15.17
N ALA A 72 -2.91 -13.14 -15.03
CA ALA A 72 -3.81 -14.27 -14.80
C ALA A 72 -3.71 -15.33 -15.91
N SER A 73 -3.77 -14.89 -17.17
CA SER A 73 -3.60 -15.76 -18.34
C SER A 73 -2.29 -16.55 -18.30
N LYS A 74 -1.19 -15.92 -17.91
CA LYS A 74 0.15 -16.56 -17.84
C LYS A 74 0.30 -17.51 -16.65
N HIS A 75 -0.51 -17.34 -15.61
CA HIS A 75 -0.34 -18.05 -14.35
C HIS A 75 -1.53 -18.94 -13.98
N HIS A 76 -2.42 -19.21 -14.94
CA HIS A 76 -3.51 -20.20 -14.82
C HIS A 76 -4.48 -19.90 -13.67
N PHE A 77 -4.89 -18.65 -13.56
CA PHE A 77 -6.03 -18.19 -12.75
C PHE A 77 -6.89 -17.21 -13.56
N SER A 78 -8.10 -16.95 -13.12
CA SER A 78 -9.01 -15.99 -13.74
C SER A 78 -8.99 -14.67 -12.97
N PHE A 79 -9.26 -13.58 -13.67
CA PHE A 79 -9.41 -12.25 -13.07
C PHE A 79 -10.83 -11.74 -13.30
N GLN A 80 -11.44 -11.20 -12.25
CA GLN A 80 -12.74 -10.53 -12.26
C GLN A 80 -12.58 -9.10 -11.77
N HIS A 81 -12.79 -8.13 -12.67
CA HIS A 81 -12.77 -6.72 -12.33
C HIS A 81 -14.06 -6.35 -11.61
N GLY A 82 -13.96 -5.73 -10.42
CA GLY A 82 -15.08 -5.20 -9.65
C GLY A 82 -14.85 -5.19 -8.16
N SER A 83 -15.71 -4.47 -7.46
CA SER A 83 -15.68 -4.35 -5.99
C SER A 83 -16.63 -5.36 -5.37
N VAL A 84 -16.17 -6.12 -4.39
CA VAL A 84 -17.03 -6.99 -3.58
C VAL A 84 -17.83 -6.11 -2.62
N MET A 85 -19.14 -6.34 -2.56
CA MET A 85 -20.07 -5.61 -1.71
C MET A 85 -20.59 -6.45 -0.54
N ASP A 86 -20.76 -7.76 -0.77
CA ASP A 86 -21.36 -8.63 0.23
C ASP A 86 -20.83 -10.07 0.10
N ILE A 87 -20.96 -10.83 1.20
CA ILE A 87 -20.60 -12.25 1.31
C ILE A 87 -21.80 -13.02 1.88
N ASP A 88 -22.32 -13.94 1.12
CA ASP A 88 -23.32 -14.91 1.57
C ASP A 88 -22.62 -16.22 1.96
N ARG A 89 -22.45 -16.43 3.26
CA ARG A 89 -21.76 -17.62 3.80
C ARG A 89 -22.59 -18.90 3.67
N GLN A 90 -23.92 -18.78 3.70
CA GLN A 90 -24.81 -19.95 3.61
C GLN A 90 -24.82 -20.53 2.19
N ASN A 91 -24.95 -19.66 1.19
CA ASN A 91 -24.95 -20.03 -0.22
C ASN A 91 -23.55 -20.07 -0.82
N LYS A 92 -22.51 -19.70 -0.05
CA LYS A 92 -21.11 -19.59 -0.49
C LYS A 92 -20.97 -18.76 -1.76
N THR A 93 -21.49 -17.54 -1.75
CA THR A 93 -21.36 -16.59 -2.85
C THR A 93 -20.82 -15.25 -2.35
N ILE A 94 -20.12 -14.55 -3.22
CA ILE A 94 -19.84 -13.11 -3.05
C ILE A 94 -20.64 -12.34 -4.10
N THR A 95 -21.03 -11.12 -3.74
CA THR A 95 -21.67 -10.18 -4.67
C THR A 95 -20.64 -9.16 -5.13
N ILE A 96 -20.47 -9.03 -6.45
CA ILE A 96 -19.59 -8.06 -7.08
C ILE A 96 -20.46 -6.94 -7.66
N ALA A 97 -20.15 -5.69 -7.31
CA ALA A 97 -20.88 -4.52 -7.75
C ALA A 97 -20.94 -4.39 -9.27
N ALA A 98 -21.97 -3.74 -9.77
CA ALA A 98 -22.04 -3.34 -11.16
C ALA A 98 -20.86 -2.42 -11.51
N LEU A 99 -20.26 -2.64 -12.68
CA LEU A 99 -19.27 -1.71 -13.23
C LEU A 99 -20.00 -0.66 -14.07
N ARG A 100 -19.64 0.59 -13.89
CA ARG A 100 -20.19 1.73 -14.61
C ARG A 100 -19.07 2.48 -15.32
N ASP A 101 -19.41 3.12 -16.43
CA ASP A 101 -18.52 4.06 -17.11
C ASP A 101 -18.52 5.44 -16.44
N GLU A 102 -17.79 6.38 -17.02
CA GLU A 102 -17.69 7.77 -16.54
C GLU A 102 -19.04 8.52 -16.62
N GLN A 103 -19.96 8.08 -17.47
CA GLN A 103 -21.31 8.63 -17.63
C GLN A 103 -22.30 7.99 -16.66
N GLY A 104 -21.89 6.95 -15.91
CA GLY A 104 -22.72 6.23 -14.95
C GLY A 104 -23.53 5.07 -15.57
N GLU A 105 -23.38 4.79 -16.87
CA GLU A 105 -24.03 3.67 -17.55
C GLU A 105 -23.44 2.32 -17.10
N VAL A 106 -24.31 1.31 -16.99
CA VAL A 106 -23.90 -0.02 -16.55
C VAL A 106 -23.19 -0.75 -17.68
N LEU A 107 -21.87 -0.91 -17.57
CA LEU A 107 -21.06 -1.74 -18.46
C LEU A 107 -21.18 -3.23 -18.16
N VAL A 108 -21.15 -3.59 -16.87
CA VAL A 108 -21.33 -4.95 -16.39
C VAL A 108 -22.30 -4.92 -15.22
N PRO A 109 -23.41 -5.69 -15.23
CA PRO A 109 -24.34 -5.71 -14.12
C PRO A 109 -23.72 -6.33 -12.86
N GLU A 110 -24.38 -6.11 -11.72
CA GLU A 110 -24.11 -6.83 -10.49
C GLU A 110 -24.14 -8.34 -10.73
N ARG A 111 -23.20 -9.06 -10.14
CA ARG A 111 -23.08 -10.49 -10.35
C ARG A 111 -22.62 -11.23 -9.11
N LYS A 112 -23.02 -12.48 -8.97
CA LYS A 112 -22.59 -13.39 -7.91
C LYS A 112 -21.50 -14.32 -8.41
N LEU A 113 -20.55 -14.63 -7.54
CA LEU A 113 -19.49 -15.59 -7.76
C LEU A 113 -19.50 -16.63 -6.63
N CYS A 114 -19.63 -17.92 -7.00
CA CYS A 114 -19.61 -19.01 -6.04
C CYS A 114 -18.18 -19.32 -5.59
N TRP A 115 -18.02 -19.84 -4.37
CA TRP A 115 -16.73 -20.26 -3.83
C TRP A 115 -16.87 -21.50 -2.92
N ASP A 116 -15.85 -22.35 -2.91
CA ASP A 116 -15.61 -23.39 -1.90
C ASP A 116 -14.63 -22.91 -0.82
N THR A 117 -13.70 -22.05 -1.22
CA THR A 117 -12.75 -21.38 -0.33
C THR A 117 -12.68 -19.90 -0.72
N LEU A 118 -12.93 -19.03 0.24
CA LEU A 118 -12.83 -17.58 0.08
C LEU A 118 -11.58 -17.06 0.79
N VAL A 119 -10.87 -16.13 0.17
CA VAL A 119 -9.71 -15.49 0.78
C VAL A 119 -9.86 -13.99 0.72
N MET A 120 -9.85 -13.33 1.88
CA MET A 120 -9.92 -11.88 2.01
C MET A 120 -8.49 -11.31 2.12
N ALA A 121 -8.04 -10.59 1.09
CA ALA A 121 -6.70 -10.01 0.99
C ALA A 121 -6.74 -8.52 0.58
N LEU A 122 -7.74 -7.79 1.07
CA LEU A 122 -8.10 -6.44 0.67
C LEU A 122 -7.12 -5.35 1.10
N GLY A 123 -6.16 -5.70 1.96
CA GLY A 123 -5.23 -4.72 2.50
C GLY A 123 -5.88 -3.74 3.46
N SER A 124 -5.40 -2.51 3.47
CA SER A 124 -5.86 -1.42 4.34
C SER A 124 -6.17 -0.17 3.55
N THR A 125 -6.93 0.72 4.16
CA THR A 125 -7.13 2.11 3.75
C THR A 125 -6.64 3.05 4.85
N SER A 126 -6.38 4.29 4.53
CA SER A 126 -6.04 5.32 5.53
C SER A 126 -7.20 5.51 6.51
N ASN A 127 -6.85 5.81 7.75
CA ASN A 127 -7.82 6.06 8.81
C ASN A 127 -8.04 7.57 8.96
N ASP A 128 -9.27 8.01 8.80
CA ASP A 128 -9.69 9.39 8.99
C ASP A 128 -9.90 9.76 10.47
N PHE A 129 -9.89 8.77 11.38
CA PHE A 129 -10.18 8.91 12.80
C PHE A 129 -11.47 9.67 13.10
N ASN A 130 -12.39 9.76 12.14
CA ASN A 130 -13.60 10.59 12.16
C ASN A 130 -13.29 12.07 12.43
N THR A 131 -12.12 12.55 12.07
CA THR A 131 -11.73 13.96 12.21
C THR A 131 -12.52 14.79 11.19
N PRO A 132 -13.24 15.85 11.63
CA PRO A 132 -14.03 16.68 10.75
C PRO A 132 -13.23 17.24 9.58
N GLY A 133 -13.80 17.21 8.37
CA GLY A 133 -13.21 17.73 7.15
C GLY A 133 -12.09 16.89 6.51
N VAL A 134 -11.63 15.82 7.16
CA VAL A 134 -10.54 14.98 6.59
C VAL A 134 -10.98 14.30 5.30
N LYS A 135 -12.21 13.80 5.22
CA LYS A 135 -12.72 13.11 4.01
C LYS A 135 -12.93 14.07 2.84
N GLU A 136 -13.29 15.29 3.14
CA GLU A 136 -13.66 16.33 2.19
C GLU A 136 -12.43 17.07 1.63
N HIS A 137 -11.43 17.32 2.47
CA HIS A 137 -10.31 18.22 2.16
C HIS A 137 -8.94 17.54 2.09
N CYS A 138 -8.81 16.28 2.54
CA CYS A 138 -7.55 15.56 2.44
C CYS A 138 -7.50 14.61 1.25
N ILE A 139 -6.31 14.47 0.67
CA ILE A 139 -5.99 13.41 -0.27
C ILE A 139 -5.39 12.25 0.51
N PHE A 140 -5.93 11.05 0.28
CA PHE A 140 -5.34 9.82 0.79
C PHE A 140 -4.43 9.21 -0.28
N LEU A 141 -3.44 8.41 0.12
CA LEU A 141 -2.55 7.70 -0.80
C LEU A 141 -2.77 6.18 -0.67
N ASP A 142 -4.00 5.75 -0.90
CA ASP A 142 -4.40 4.35 -0.81
C ASP A 142 -4.45 3.65 -2.17
N SER A 143 -4.52 4.41 -3.25
CA SER A 143 -4.61 3.91 -4.62
C SER A 143 -3.82 4.75 -5.61
N SER A 144 -3.58 4.20 -6.80
CA SER A 144 -2.95 4.91 -7.92
C SER A 144 -3.74 6.13 -8.37
N GLU A 145 -5.08 6.04 -8.36
CA GLU A 145 -5.97 7.13 -8.75
C GLU A 145 -5.80 8.32 -7.81
N GLN A 146 -5.76 8.07 -6.50
CA GLN A 146 -5.53 9.11 -5.50
C GLN A 146 -4.12 9.72 -5.62
N ALA A 147 -3.11 8.90 -5.88
CA ALA A 147 -1.75 9.38 -6.13
C ALA A 147 -1.68 10.28 -7.38
N LYS A 148 -2.40 9.93 -8.46
CA LYS A 148 -2.51 10.77 -9.67
C LYS A 148 -3.23 12.09 -9.40
N VAL A 149 -4.31 12.08 -8.63
CA VAL A 149 -5.01 13.30 -8.24
C VAL A 149 -4.07 14.23 -7.48
N PHE A 150 -3.32 13.69 -6.50
CA PHE A 150 -2.31 14.47 -5.79
C PHE A 150 -1.24 15.01 -6.74
N HIS A 151 -0.71 14.17 -7.63
CA HIS A 151 0.31 14.57 -8.62
C HIS A 151 -0.17 15.74 -9.47
N GLN A 152 -1.36 15.66 -10.03
CA GLN A 152 -1.93 16.71 -10.87
C GLN A 152 -2.14 18.01 -10.08
N GLN A 153 -2.65 17.93 -8.85
CA GLN A 153 -2.85 19.10 -8.02
C GLN A 153 -1.50 19.74 -7.62
N MET A 154 -0.50 18.94 -7.30
CA MET A 154 0.85 19.41 -7.00
C MET A 154 1.47 20.16 -8.20
N LEU A 155 1.40 19.57 -9.39
CA LEU A 155 1.88 20.22 -10.61
C LEU A 155 1.14 21.55 -10.89
N ASN A 156 -0.17 21.59 -10.67
CA ASN A 156 -0.96 22.81 -10.83
C ASN A 156 -0.51 23.91 -9.84
N GLN A 157 -0.20 23.57 -8.60
CA GLN A 157 0.35 24.53 -7.62
C GLN A 157 1.71 25.06 -8.06
N PHE A 158 2.60 24.19 -8.51
CA PHE A 158 3.92 24.59 -9.01
C PHE A 158 3.84 25.44 -10.26
N LEU A 159 2.89 25.16 -11.16
CA LEU A 159 2.67 25.97 -12.35
C LEU A 159 2.17 27.37 -11.98
N ARG A 160 1.22 27.50 -11.05
CA ARG A 160 0.73 28.79 -10.56
C ARG A 160 1.86 29.61 -9.94
N TYR A 161 2.65 28.98 -9.08
CA TYR A 161 3.82 29.63 -8.47
C TYR A 161 4.82 30.11 -9.53
N SER A 162 5.14 29.27 -10.51
CA SER A 162 6.09 29.65 -11.58
C SER A 162 5.58 30.77 -12.49
N ALA A 163 4.26 30.86 -12.67
CA ALA A 163 3.65 31.92 -13.48
C ALA A 163 3.68 33.28 -12.78
N ASP A 164 3.50 33.33 -11.46
CA ASP A 164 3.55 34.55 -10.65
C ASP A 164 4.08 34.25 -9.24
N PRO A 165 5.42 34.20 -9.06
CA PRO A 165 6.02 33.87 -7.77
C PRO A 165 5.75 34.91 -6.65
N GLN A 166 5.47 36.16 -7.02
CA GLN A 166 5.26 37.24 -6.06
C GLN A 166 3.86 37.21 -5.44
N THR A 167 2.87 36.90 -6.24
CA THR A 167 1.46 36.89 -5.80
C THR A 167 1.01 35.52 -5.29
N SER A 168 1.58 34.43 -5.81
CA SER A 168 1.16 33.05 -5.45
C SER A 168 1.58 32.59 -4.07
N GLY A 169 2.53 33.29 -3.40
CA GLY A 169 3.07 32.86 -2.13
C GLY A 169 3.83 31.52 -2.22
N LYS A 170 4.11 30.88 -1.09
CA LYS A 170 4.74 29.55 -1.05
C LYS A 170 3.71 28.47 -1.33
N VAL A 171 4.15 27.36 -1.94
CA VAL A 171 3.35 26.13 -2.06
C VAL A 171 3.39 25.40 -0.73
N ASN A 172 2.32 25.51 0.04
CA ASN A 172 2.20 24.89 1.36
C ASN A 172 1.56 23.51 1.24
N ILE A 173 2.29 22.47 1.61
CA ILE A 173 1.81 21.06 1.62
C ILE A 173 1.87 20.53 3.04
N ALA A 174 0.73 20.13 3.59
CA ALA A 174 0.66 19.48 4.89
C ALA A 174 0.49 17.96 4.73
N ILE A 175 1.28 17.20 5.47
CA ILE A 175 1.22 15.74 5.51
C ILE A 175 0.92 15.34 6.95
N VAL A 176 -0.26 14.77 7.18
CA VAL A 176 -0.71 14.29 8.49
C VAL A 176 -0.34 12.83 8.64
N GLY A 177 0.55 12.53 9.58
CA GLY A 177 1.05 11.19 9.88
C GLY A 177 2.54 11.02 9.61
N GLY A 178 3.32 10.88 10.67
CA GLY A 178 4.78 10.67 10.66
C GLY A 178 5.21 9.21 10.45
N GLY A 179 4.35 8.37 9.86
CA GLY A 179 4.69 7.01 9.43
C GLY A 179 5.59 6.99 8.19
N ALA A 180 5.91 5.79 7.68
CA ALA A 180 6.80 5.63 6.52
C ALA A 180 6.29 6.41 5.29
N THR A 181 5.00 6.32 4.96
CA THR A 181 4.41 7.02 3.81
C THR A 181 4.58 8.54 3.89
N GLY A 182 4.27 9.15 5.05
CA GLY A 182 4.41 10.61 5.22
C GLY A 182 5.86 11.07 5.17
N VAL A 183 6.76 10.30 5.77
CA VAL A 183 8.21 10.58 5.77
C VAL A 183 8.78 10.47 4.36
N GLU A 184 8.46 9.40 3.63
CA GLU A 184 8.94 9.16 2.27
C GLU A 184 8.38 10.21 1.29
N LEU A 185 7.09 10.56 1.39
CA LEU A 185 6.47 11.62 0.59
C LEU A 185 7.12 12.97 0.86
N SER A 186 7.40 13.32 2.12
CA SER A 186 8.05 14.58 2.47
C SER A 186 9.40 14.74 1.78
N ALA A 187 10.21 13.69 1.77
CA ALA A 187 11.51 13.71 1.09
C ALA A 187 11.37 13.75 -0.43
N GLU A 188 10.39 13.00 -0.98
CA GLU A 188 10.17 12.90 -2.42
C GLU A 188 9.67 14.21 -3.03
N LEU A 189 8.87 15.01 -2.28
CA LEU A 189 8.44 16.34 -2.71
C LEU A 189 9.64 17.30 -2.95
N HIS A 190 10.62 17.29 -2.07
CA HIS A 190 11.84 18.08 -2.26
C HIS A 190 12.67 17.59 -3.45
N ASN A 191 12.70 16.26 -3.69
CA ASN A 191 13.33 15.71 -4.87
C ASN A 191 12.60 16.12 -6.16
N ALA A 192 11.27 16.11 -6.16
CA ALA A 192 10.44 16.53 -7.30
C ALA A 192 10.70 18.00 -7.66
N VAL A 193 10.78 18.91 -6.69
CA VAL A 193 11.16 20.32 -6.92
C VAL A 193 12.55 20.43 -7.57
N LYS A 194 13.52 19.65 -7.09
CA LYS A 194 14.86 19.63 -7.67
C LYS A 194 14.87 19.19 -9.14
N GLU A 195 14.09 18.15 -9.48
CA GLU A 195 13.99 17.66 -10.85
C GLU A 195 13.22 18.65 -11.75
N LEU A 196 12.13 19.28 -11.25
CA LEU A 196 11.39 20.31 -12.00
C LEU A 196 12.27 21.52 -12.34
N ARG A 197 13.16 21.93 -11.44
CA ARG A 197 14.14 22.97 -11.75
C ARG A 197 15.04 22.61 -12.93
N SER A 198 15.44 21.33 -13.02
CA SER A 198 16.25 20.86 -14.14
C SER A 198 15.49 20.88 -15.48
N TYR A 199 14.15 20.86 -15.43
CA TYR A 199 13.27 20.92 -16.60
C TYR A 199 12.83 22.34 -16.99
N GLY A 200 13.33 23.36 -16.32
CA GLY A 200 13.11 24.75 -16.70
C GLY A 200 12.30 25.59 -15.71
N TYR A 201 11.78 25.02 -14.64
CA TYR A 201 11.09 25.75 -13.57
C TYR A 201 12.11 26.42 -12.63
N LYS A 202 12.85 27.41 -13.15
CA LYS A 202 14.02 28.01 -12.46
C LYS A 202 13.68 28.70 -11.14
N ASP A 203 12.49 29.28 -11.05
CA ASP A 203 11.99 30.00 -9.87
C ASP A 203 11.50 29.07 -8.76
N LEU A 204 11.30 27.80 -9.05
CA LEU A 204 10.93 26.77 -8.07
C LEU A 204 12.16 26.40 -7.22
N THR A 205 12.46 27.21 -6.21
CA THR A 205 13.52 26.93 -5.24
C THR A 205 12.98 26.09 -4.07
N ASN A 206 13.87 25.58 -3.22
CA ASN A 206 13.42 24.90 -1.99
C ASN A 206 12.64 25.85 -1.07
N GLU A 207 12.81 27.17 -1.20
CA GLU A 207 12.08 28.18 -0.45
C GLU A 207 10.64 28.37 -0.96
N ALA A 208 10.38 28.02 -2.22
CA ALA A 208 9.05 28.05 -2.82
C ALA A 208 8.13 26.95 -2.26
N LEU A 209 8.71 25.83 -1.78
CA LEU A 209 8.00 24.71 -1.19
C LEU A 209 8.11 24.74 0.33
N ASN A 210 6.97 24.70 1.01
CA ASN A 210 6.86 24.52 2.45
C ASN A 210 6.13 23.22 2.76
N VAL A 211 6.86 22.20 3.25
CA VAL A 211 6.29 20.90 3.63
C VAL A 211 6.21 20.83 5.14
N SER A 212 5.02 20.66 5.70
CA SER A 212 4.79 20.37 7.11
C SER A 212 4.42 18.91 7.30
N LEU A 213 5.28 18.14 7.98
CA LEU A 213 5.01 16.77 8.40
C LEU A 213 4.52 16.78 9.85
N ILE A 214 3.25 16.40 10.05
CA ILE A 214 2.55 16.56 11.32
C ILE A 214 2.31 15.18 11.93
N GLU A 215 2.78 14.97 13.16
CA GLU A 215 2.66 13.72 13.90
C GLU A 215 2.12 13.97 15.31
N ALA A 216 1.09 13.23 15.67
CA ALA A 216 0.45 13.33 16.99
C ALA A 216 1.31 12.75 18.13
N GLY A 217 2.18 11.80 17.81
CA GLY A 217 3.13 11.17 18.75
C GLY A 217 4.37 12.02 19.03
N ASP A 218 5.21 11.54 19.93
CA ASP A 218 6.46 12.17 20.36
C ASP A 218 7.58 12.09 19.33
N GLY A 219 7.41 11.31 18.26
CA GLY A 219 8.40 11.16 17.18
C GLY A 219 7.83 10.53 15.93
N ILE A 220 8.47 10.80 14.81
CA ILE A 220 8.14 10.16 13.52
C ILE A 220 8.62 8.70 13.51
N LEU A 221 8.06 7.87 12.62
CA LEU A 221 8.43 6.46 12.47
C LEU A 221 8.36 5.66 13.78
N PRO A 222 7.22 5.64 14.49
CA PRO A 222 7.10 5.04 15.82
C PRO A 222 7.38 3.51 15.82
N ALA A 223 7.29 2.87 14.66
CA ALA A 223 7.62 1.45 14.49
C ALA A 223 9.13 1.15 14.37
N LEU A 224 9.99 2.17 14.33
CA LEU A 224 11.43 2.05 14.23
C LEU A 224 12.12 2.43 15.55
N PRO A 225 13.37 1.96 15.78
CA PRO A 225 14.15 2.39 16.94
C PRO A 225 14.31 3.91 16.99
N LYS A 226 14.23 4.50 18.19
CA LYS A 226 14.34 5.97 18.41
C LYS A 226 15.56 6.60 17.73
N ARG A 227 16.70 5.89 17.70
CA ARG A 227 17.91 6.36 17.02
C ARG A 227 17.69 6.60 15.52
N ILE A 228 16.94 5.71 14.84
CA ILE A 228 16.60 5.85 13.42
C ILE A 228 15.59 6.98 13.24
N SER A 229 14.56 7.03 14.08
CA SER A 229 13.56 8.11 14.09
C SER A 229 14.22 9.48 14.20
N SER A 230 15.14 9.65 15.15
CA SER A 230 15.88 10.92 15.33
C SER A 230 16.77 11.28 14.13
N ALA A 231 17.49 10.31 13.56
CA ALA A 231 18.33 10.53 12.38
C ALA A 231 17.51 10.93 11.14
N VAL A 232 16.33 10.31 10.95
CA VAL A 232 15.40 10.67 9.87
C VAL A 232 14.79 12.05 10.11
N HIS A 233 14.40 12.36 11.34
CA HIS A 233 13.89 13.69 11.71
C HIS A 233 14.91 14.79 11.38
N GLU A 234 16.15 14.62 11.84
CA GLU A 234 17.24 15.56 11.53
C GLU A 234 17.44 15.72 10.02
N LYS A 235 17.42 14.60 9.27
CA LYS A 235 17.60 14.65 7.83
C LYS A 235 16.47 15.36 7.10
N LEU A 236 15.22 15.16 7.51
CA LEU A 236 14.05 15.87 6.95
C LEU A 236 14.15 17.38 7.25
N THR A 237 14.52 17.75 8.47
CA THR A 237 14.73 19.16 8.84
C THR A 237 15.83 19.81 8.00
N GLN A 238 16.95 19.11 7.75
CA GLN A 238 18.01 19.57 6.85
C GLN A 238 17.54 19.75 5.40
N LEU A 239 16.53 18.98 4.96
CA LEU A 239 15.91 19.13 3.64
C LEU A 239 14.92 20.31 3.57
N GLY A 240 14.57 20.92 4.71
CA GLY A 240 13.61 22.01 4.78
C GLY A 240 12.18 21.59 5.15
N VAL A 241 11.97 20.32 5.57
CA VAL A 241 10.68 19.87 6.06
C VAL A 241 10.46 20.37 7.48
N ASN A 242 9.32 21.03 7.73
CA ASN A 242 8.86 21.39 9.06
C ASN A 242 8.25 20.17 9.75
N VAL A 243 9.01 19.47 10.60
CA VAL A 243 8.56 18.28 11.31
C VAL A 243 7.93 18.69 12.66
N MET A 244 6.62 18.52 12.75
CA MET A 244 5.80 18.90 13.91
C MET A 244 5.35 17.63 14.66
N THR A 245 6.06 17.27 15.72
CA THR A 245 5.68 16.17 16.63
C THR A 245 4.80 16.68 17.77
N ASN A 246 4.15 15.78 18.51
CA ASN A 246 3.17 16.11 19.57
C ASN A 246 2.03 17.03 19.08
N THR A 247 1.73 17.03 17.78
CA THR A 247 0.76 17.93 17.15
C THR A 247 -0.41 17.13 16.63
N MET A 248 -1.54 17.18 17.36
CA MET A 248 -2.77 16.46 16.99
C MET A 248 -3.67 17.36 16.17
N ILE A 249 -4.11 16.89 15.01
CA ILE A 249 -5.09 17.57 14.16
C ILE A 249 -6.50 17.25 14.67
N THR A 250 -7.32 18.28 14.83
CA THR A 250 -8.71 18.20 15.31
C THR A 250 -9.74 18.57 14.26
N GLY A 251 -9.33 19.17 13.15
CA GLY A 251 -10.19 19.51 12.04
C GLY A 251 -9.41 19.93 10.82
N VAL A 252 -10.03 19.79 9.66
CA VAL A 252 -9.47 20.18 8.36
C VAL A 252 -10.53 20.98 7.61
N GLU A 253 -10.11 22.06 6.97
CA GLU A 253 -10.97 22.89 6.11
C GLU A 253 -10.23 23.30 4.85
N GLU A 254 -10.91 23.97 3.94
CA GLU A 254 -10.27 24.53 2.76
C GLU A 254 -9.18 25.53 3.18
N GLY A 255 -7.95 25.29 2.74
CA GLY A 255 -6.80 26.15 3.04
C GLY A 255 -6.00 25.77 4.29
N GLY A 256 -6.40 24.76 5.10
CA GLY A 256 -5.56 24.35 6.21
C GLY A 256 -6.14 23.39 7.24
N LEU A 257 -5.41 23.26 8.35
CA LEU A 257 -5.72 22.33 9.43
C LEU A 257 -5.69 23.02 10.79
N HIS A 258 -6.61 22.59 11.65
CA HIS A 258 -6.68 23.00 13.05
C HIS A 258 -6.00 21.98 13.95
N THR A 259 -5.16 22.45 14.84
CA THR A 259 -4.49 21.63 15.85
C THR A 259 -5.25 21.66 17.18
N LYS A 260 -4.95 20.71 18.05
CA LYS A 260 -5.58 20.62 19.37
C LYS A 260 -5.25 21.81 20.29
N ASP A 261 -4.10 22.43 20.12
CA ASP A 261 -3.63 23.60 20.85
C ASP A 261 -4.08 24.93 20.24
N GLY A 262 -4.96 24.88 19.24
CA GLY A 262 -5.61 26.05 18.64
C GLY A 262 -4.83 26.75 17.55
N GLN A 263 -3.73 26.17 17.07
CA GLN A 263 -3.01 26.70 15.90
C GLN A 263 -3.76 26.37 14.62
N PHE A 264 -3.64 27.24 13.62
CA PHE A 264 -4.03 26.97 12.24
C PHE A 264 -2.77 26.79 11.38
N ILE A 265 -2.69 25.67 10.68
CA ILE A 265 -1.59 25.36 9.76
C ILE A 265 -2.13 25.55 8.35
N GLU A 266 -1.65 26.60 7.68
CA GLU A 266 -2.02 26.90 6.31
C GLU A 266 -1.44 25.86 5.35
N ALA A 267 -2.29 25.31 4.46
CA ALA A 267 -1.89 24.35 3.45
C ALA A 267 -2.81 24.40 2.23
N SER A 268 -2.23 24.47 1.04
CA SER A 268 -2.93 24.41 -0.23
C SER A 268 -3.20 22.97 -0.69
N LEU A 269 -2.41 22.01 -0.20
CA LEU A 269 -2.59 20.58 -0.40
C LEU A 269 -2.41 19.85 0.93
N ILE A 270 -3.34 18.96 1.25
CA ILE A 270 -3.33 18.22 2.51
C ILE A 270 -3.39 16.72 2.21
N VAL A 271 -2.38 15.98 2.70
CA VAL A 271 -2.32 14.52 2.58
C VAL A 271 -2.55 13.88 3.94
N CYS A 272 -3.49 12.94 4.00
CA CYS A 272 -3.69 12.13 5.20
C CYS A 272 -3.00 10.76 5.02
N ALA A 273 -1.90 10.57 5.76
CA ALA A 273 -1.12 9.34 5.84
C ALA A 273 -1.10 8.77 7.27
N ALA A 274 -2.02 9.23 8.14
CA ALA A 274 -2.11 8.86 9.54
C ALA A 274 -2.91 7.57 9.70
N GLY A 275 -2.28 6.54 10.30
CA GLY A 275 -2.94 5.29 10.65
C GLY A 275 -3.55 4.53 9.47
N ILE A 276 -3.97 3.32 9.74
CA ILE A 276 -4.67 2.49 8.76
C ILE A 276 -5.84 1.77 9.42
N LYS A 277 -6.84 1.42 8.61
CA LYS A 277 -7.93 0.51 8.97
C LYS A 277 -8.22 -0.43 7.79
N ALA A 278 -8.85 -1.56 8.04
CA ALA A 278 -9.42 -2.34 6.94
C ALA A 278 -10.62 -1.56 6.34
N PRO A 279 -10.95 -1.80 5.06
CA PRO A 279 -12.06 -1.09 4.40
C PRO A 279 -13.35 -1.09 5.21
N ASP A 280 -14.08 0.03 5.22
CA ASP A 280 -15.24 0.23 6.08
C ASP A 280 -16.35 -0.80 5.85
N PHE A 281 -16.53 -1.29 4.60
CA PHE A 281 -17.52 -2.33 4.29
C PHE A 281 -17.22 -3.69 4.96
N MET A 282 -15.99 -3.90 5.46
CA MET A 282 -15.61 -5.12 6.18
C MET A 282 -16.12 -5.14 7.62
N LYS A 283 -16.59 -4.00 8.15
CA LYS A 283 -17.17 -3.94 9.48
C LYS A 283 -18.37 -4.88 9.56
N ASP A 284 -18.29 -5.88 10.44
CA ASP A 284 -19.34 -6.89 10.67
C ASP A 284 -19.81 -7.63 9.40
N ILE A 285 -18.98 -7.65 8.33
CA ILE A 285 -19.34 -8.28 7.06
C ILE A 285 -19.74 -9.74 7.25
N ALA A 286 -20.92 -10.12 6.76
CA ALA A 286 -21.46 -11.48 6.83
C ALA A 286 -21.45 -12.09 8.25
N GLY A 287 -21.48 -11.27 9.30
CA GLY A 287 -21.39 -11.71 10.69
C GLY A 287 -20.03 -12.30 11.09
N LEU A 288 -18.98 -12.05 10.32
CA LEU A 288 -17.61 -12.38 10.70
C LEU A 288 -17.11 -11.46 11.82
N GLU A 289 -16.20 -11.97 12.64
CA GLU A 289 -15.64 -11.21 13.74
C GLU A 289 -14.60 -10.20 13.24
N THR A 290 -14.76 -8.92 13.64
CA THR A 290 -13.83 -7.83 13.31
C THR A 290 -13.35 -7.13 14.57
N ASN A 291 -12.15 -6.54 14.51
CA ASN A 291 -11.63 -5.68 15.56
C ASN A 291 -12.03 -4.20 15.34
N ARG A 292 -11.55 -3.30 16.22
CA ARG A 292 -11.91 -1.86 16.21
C ARG A 292 -11.53 -1.11 14.92
N ILE A 293 -10.58 -1.64 14.13
CA ILE A 293 -10.16 -1.08 12.84
C ILE A 293 -10.61 -1.95 11.66
N ASN A 294 -11.73 -2.65 11.83
CA ASN A 294 -12.43 -3.47 10.84
C ASN A 294 -11.62 -4.69 10.32
N GLN A 295 -10.49 -5.04 10.93
CA GLN A 295 -9.73 -6.23 10.51
C GLN A 295 -10.47 -7.50 10.92
N LEU A 296 -10.58 -8.46 10.01
CA LEU A 296 -11.11 -9.80 10.31
C LEU A 296 -10.22 -10.52 11.32
N VAL A 297 -10.81 -10.96 12.43
CA VAL A 297 -10.10 -11.78 13.42
C VAL A 297 -9.90 -13.17 12.87
N VAL A 298 -8.64 -13.63 12.85
CA VAL A 298 -8.27 -14.94 12.32
C VAL A 298 -7.56 -15.80 13.36
N THR A 299 -7.64 -17.11 13.16
CA THR A 299 -6.89 -18.11 13.90
C THR A 299 -5.42 -18.13 13.43
N PRO A 300 -4.51 -18.81 14.15
CA PRO A 300 -3.14 -18.99 13.66
C PRO A 300 -3.03 -19.71 12.30
N THR A 301 -4.08 -20.40 11.85
CA THR A 301 -4.12 -21.02 10.51
C THR A 301 -4.51 -20.04 9.40
N LEU A 302 -4.78 -18.76 9.74
CA LEU A 302 -5.29 -17.68 8.91
C LEU A 302 -6.73 -17.90 8.42
N GLN A 303 -7.49 -18.80 9.03
CA GLN A 303 -8.93 -18.92 8.84
C GLN A 303 -9.66 -17.94 9.75
N THR A 304 -10.81 -17.41 9.32
CA THR A 304 -11.65 -16.58 10.19
C THR A 304 -12.17 -17.40 11.38
N THR A 305 -12.41 -16.75 12.51
CA THR A 305 -12.87 -17.42 13.75
C THR A 305 -14.25 -18.04 13.64
N ARG A 306 -15.10 -17.52 12.72
CA ARG A 306 -16.50 -17.93 12.57
C ARG A 306 -16.79 -18.76 11.32
N ASP A 307 -15.79 -18.93 10.43
CA ASP A 307 -15.94 -19.73 9.21
C ASP A 307 -14.61 -20.28 8.74
N ALA A 308 -14.47 -21.60 8.78
CA ALA A 308 -13.24 -22.29 8.39
C ALA A 308 -13.01 -22.34 6.87
N ASP A 309 -14.01 -21.98 6.05
CA ASP A 309 -13.88 -21.89 4.59
C ASP A 309 -13.40 -20.52 4.11
N ILE A 310 -13.33 -19.54 5.04
CA ILE A 310 -12.89 -18.19 4.76
C ILE A 310 -11.55 -17.94 5.44
N PHE A 311 -10.54 -17.61 4.64
CA PHE A 311 -9.22 -17.16 5.07
C PHE A 311 -9.12 -15.64 4.98
N ALA A 312 -8.31 -15.03 5.83
CA ALA A 312 -7.96 -13.63 5.68
C ALA A 312 -6.50 -13.39 6.10
N PHE A 313 -5.82 -12.48 5.40
CA PHE A 313 -4.44 -12.14 5.70
C PHE A 313 -4.03 -10.75 5.20
N GLY A 314 -2.83 -10.33 5.59
CA GLY A 314 -2.32 -8.99 5.32
C GLY A 314 -2.99 -7.93 6.22
N ASP A 315 -3.03 -6.69 5.76
CA ASP A 315 -3.46 -5.57 6.59
C ASP A 315 -4.96 -5.60 6.96
N CYS A 316 -5.77 -6.38 6.24
CA CYS A 316 -7.19 -6.56 6.55
C CYS A 316 -7.48 -7.67 7.56
N ALA A 317 -6.46 -8.31 8.13
CA ALA A 317 -6.60 -9.41 9.08
C ALA A 317 -5.86 -9.16 10.40
N ALA A 318 -6.50 -9.48 11.52
CA ALA A 318 -5.93 -9.47 12.86
C ALA A 318 -5.49 -10.89 13.22
N CYS A 319 -4.25 -11.26 12.86
CA CYS A 319 -3.67 -12.55 13.21
C CYS A 319 -2.91 -12.45 14.54
N PRO A 320 -3.25 -13.27 15.56
CA PRO A 320 -2.62 -13.22 16.86
C PRO A 320 -1.17 -13.73 16.80
N ARG A 321 -0.31 -13.19 17.66
CA ARG A 321 1.04 -13.66 17.90
C ARG A 321 1.09 -14.54 19.16
N PRO A 322 1.98 -15.55 19.21
CA PRO A 322 2.18 -16.34 20.42
C PRO A 322 2.61 -15.51 21.63
N GLU A 323 3.42 -14.47 21.40
CA GLU A 323 3.93 -13.55 22.42
C GLU A 323 2.94 -12.43 22.81
N GLY A 324 1.74 -12.44 22.26
CA GLY A 324 0.70 -11.43 22.47
C GLY A 324 0.65 -10.36 21.39
N GLY A 325 -0.50 -9.70 21.28
CA GLY A 325 -0.78 -8.72 20.22
C GLY A 325 -1.04 -9.36 18.86
N PHE A 326 -0.96 -8.54 17.81
CA PHE A 326 -1.22 -8.97 16.44
C PHE A 326 0.00 -8.77 15.55
N ILE A 327 0.02 -9.49 14.43
CA ILE A 327 1.03 -9.30 13.39
C ILE A 327 0.87 -7.91 12.79
N PRO A 328 1.96 -7.13 12.67
CA PRO A 328 1.86 -5.76 12.17
C PRO A 328 1.46 -5.75 10.68
N PRO A 329 0.63 -4.78 10.26
CA PRO A 329 0.24 -4.58 8.87
C PRO A 329 1.45 -4.04 8.06
N ARG A 330 2.12 -4.95 7.36
CA ARG A 330 3.31 -4.65 6.55
C ARG A 330 3.36 -5.54 5.31
N GLY A 331 3.89 -5.04 4.21
CA GLY A 331 4.03 -5.80 2.98
C GLY A 331 4.78 -7.13 3.15
N GLN A 332 5.82 -7.18 3.99
CA GLN A 332 6.52 -8.43 4.28
C GLN A 332 5.68 -9.45 5.06
N ALA A 333 4.75 -8.99 5.91
CA ALA A 333 3.82 -9.88 6.60
C ALA A 333 2.80 -10.45 5.60
N ALA A 334 2.23 -9.60 4.76
CA ALA A 334 1.31 -10.02 3.70
C ALA A 334 1.95 -11.04 2.75
N HIS A 335 3.21 -10.83 2.34
CA HIS A 335 3.98 -11.79 1.54
C HIS A 335 4.12 -13.16 2.22
N GLN A 336 4.56 -13.19 3.48
CA GLN A 336 4.74 -14.44 4.23
C GLN A 336 3.40 -15.16 4.44
N MET A 337 2.34 -14.42 4.76
CA MET A 337 1.00 -14.95 4.95
C MET A 337 0.43 -15.51 3.65
N ALA A 338 0.65 -14.86 2.50
CA ALA A 338 0.18 -15.34 1.20
C ALA A 338 0.75 -16.71 0.85
N LEU A 339 2.08 -16.88 0.98
CA LEU A 339 2.75 -18.15 0.71
C LEU A 339 2.27 -19.24 1.67
N PHE A 340 2.12 -18.91 2.94
CA PHE A 340 1.63 -19.81 3.96
C PHE A 340 0.16 -20.22 3.72
N THR A 341 -0.71 -19.27 3.35
CA THR A 341 -2.11 -19.53 3.01
C THR A 341 -2.22 -20.48 1.81
N ALA A 342 -1.36 -20.32 0.79
CA ALA A 342 -1.31 -21.23 -0.34
C ALA A 342 -1.03 -22.67 0.11
N ASP A 343 -0.08 -22.88 1.00
CA ASP A 343 0.26 -24.21 1.50
C ASP A 343 -0.86 -24.79 2.37
N ASN A 344 -1.53 -23.99 3.21
CA ASN A 344 -2.66 -24.43 4.02
C ASN A 344 -3.89 -24.77 3.16
N ILE A 345 -4.22 -24.00 2.11
CA ILE A 345 -5.31 -24.34 1.18
C ILE A 345 -5.01 -25.67 0.48
N ILE A 346 -3.79 -25.88 0.02
CA ILE A 346 -3.39 -27.14 -0.63
C ILE A 346 -3.42 -28.31 0.36
N ALA A 347 -2.98 -28.11 1.61
CA ALA A 347 -3.04 -29.12 2.68
C ALA A 347 -4.50 -29.51 2.96
N ARG A 348 -5.40 -28.53 3.07
CA ARG A 348 -6.84 -28.74 3.28
C ARG A 348 -7.48 -29.55 2.15
N MET A 349 -7.19 -29.21 0.90
CA MET A 349 -7.69 -29.96 -0.27
C MET A 349 -7.26 -31.42 -0.26
N LYS A 350 -6.15 -31.74 0.40
CA LYS A 350 -5.65 -33.11 0.57
C LYS A 350 -6.11 -33.77 1.87
N GLY A 351 -6.96 -33.12 2.69
CA GLY A 351 -7.40 -33.61 3.98
C GLY A 351 -6.29 -33.61 5.06
N HIS A 352 -5.22 -32.86 4.86
CA HIS A 352 -4.12 -32.75 5.84
C HIS A 352 -4.42 -31.68 6.88
N LYS A 353 -3.82 -31.85 8.09
CA LYS A 353 -3.88 -30.84 9.16
C LYS A 353 -3.22 -29.54 8.72
N LEU A 354 -3.88 -28.42 9.02
CA LEU A 354 -3.34 -27.09 8.77
C LEU A 354 -2.24 -26.73 9.76
N LYS A 355 -1.28 -25.96 9.30
CA LYS A 355 -0.19 -25.45 10.13
C LYS A 355 -0.57 -24.12 10.77
N SER A 356 0.10 -23.73 11.85
CA SER A 356 0.01 -22.40 12.44
C SER A 356 1.07 -21.48 11.84
N PHE A 357 0.68 -20.25 11.54
CA PHE A 357 1.56 -19.23 10.99
C PHE A 357 2.52 -18.69 12.06
N SER A 358 3.75 -18.49 11.67
CA SER A 358 4.76 -17.82 12.49
C SER A 358 5.38 -16.69 11.67
N TYR A 359 5.22 -15.45 12.14
CA TYR A 359 5.78 -14.29 11.49
C TYR A 359 7.26 -14.13 11.80
N ARG A 360 8.05 -13.85 10.78
CA ARG A 360 9.47 -13.51 10.90
C ARG A 360 9.68 -12.07 10.51
N ASP A 361 9.95 -11.20 11.46
CA ASP A 361 10.31 -9.81 11.17
C ASP A 361 11.72 -9.77 10.57
N ARG A 362 11.83 -9.19 9.37
CA ARG A 362 13.12 -9.01 8.68
C ARG A 362 13.68 -7.60 8.84
N GLY A 363 13.02 -6.79 9.68
CA GLY A 363 13.35 -5.39 9.89
C GLY A 363 12.44 -4.44 9.11
N SER A 364 12.77 -3.18 9.15
CA SER A 364 12.03 -2.11 8.47
C SER A 364 12.99 -1.09 7.91
N LEU A 365 12.67 -0.59 6.73
CA LEU A 365 13.46 0.43 6.03
C LEU A 365 12.54 1.56 5.59
N VAL A 366 13.10 2.75 5.53
CA VAL A 366 12.47 3.96 4.98
C VAL A 366 13.45 4.63 4.02
N SER A 367 12.95 5.04 2.87
CA SER A 367 13.75 5.71 1.84
C SER A 367 13.46 7.21 1.85
N LEU A 368 14.50 8.04 1.92
CA LEU A 368 14.38 9.47 1.73
C LEU A 368 14.77 9.84 0.29
N SER A 369 14.08 9.25 -0.68
CA SER A 369 14.27 9.52 -2.10
C SER A 369 15.73 9.33 -2.56
N GLY A 370 16.25 10.29 -3.32
CA GLY A 370 17.66 10.34 -3.77
C GLY A 370 18.67 10.68 -2.67
N TYR A 371 18.22 11.04 -1.46
CA TYR A 371 19.12 11.55 -0.41
C TYR A 371 19.79 10.43 0.39
N THR A 372 19.02 9.57 1.05
CA THR A 372 19.55 8.43 1.82
C THR A 372 18.42 7.46 2.17
N THR A 373 18.79 6.27 2.64
CA THR A 373 17.85 5.26 3.15
C THR A 373 18.30 4.85 4.54
N PHE A 374 17.35 4.73 5.45
CA PHE A 374 17.59 4.30 6.82
C PHE A 374 16.82 3.01 7.09
N GLY A 375 17.35 2.18 7.98
CA GLY A 375 16.62 1.01 8.37
C GLY A 375 17.24 0.23 9.51
N SER A 376 16.44 -0.72 9.98
CA SER A 376 16.85 -1.74 10.93
C SER A 376 16.67 -3.09 10.27
N ILE A 377 17.73 -3.88 10.24
CA ILE A 377 17.70 -5.26 9.75
C ILE A 377 17.72 -6.16 10.98
N MET A 378 16.72 -7.04 11.09
CA MET A 378 16.74 -8.13 12.06
C MET A 378 17.50 -9.32 11.48
N GLY A 379 18.75 -9.48 11.88
CA GLY A 379 19.58 -10.65 11.51
C GLY A 379 19.25 -11.88 12.37
N HIS A 380 19.66 -13.07 11.89
CA HIS A 380 19.64 -14.31 12.67
C HIS A 380 20.74 -14.37 13.75
N LEU A 381 21.55 -13.32 13.87
CA LEU A 381 22.63 -13.24 14.86
C LEU A 381 22.09 -12.70 16.19
N PRO A 382 22.62 -13.16 17.32
CA PRO A 382 22.18 -12.75 18.67
C PRO A 382 22.56 -11.30 19.03
N ILE A 383 22.99 -10.51 18.06
CA ILE A 383 23.53 -9.14 18.23
C ILE A 383 22.41 -8.05 18.26
N GLY A 384 21.13 -8.45 18.11
CA GLY A 384 20.02 -7.48 18.05
C GLY A 384 19.85 -6.79 16.70
N PRO A 385 18.92 -5.84 16.58
CA PRO A 385 18.64 -5.15 15.33
C PRO A 385 19.83 -4.27 14.90
N MET A 386 20.36 -4.51 13.72
CA MET A 386 21.46 -3.74 13.14
C MET A 386 20.91 -2.55 12.35
N MET A 387 21.33 -1.34 12.72
CA MET A 387 21.04 -0.14 11.96
C MET A 387 21.84 -0.14 10.66
N VAL A 388 21.18 0.14 9.55
CA VAL A 388 21.79 0.31 8.23
C VAL A 388 21.39 1.65 7.64
N GLU A 389 22.33 2.30 6.96
CA GLU A 389 22.14 3.60 6.34
C GLU A 389 22.80 3.65 4.95
N GLY A 390 22.32 4.57 4.11
CA GLY A 390 22.91 4.89 2.82
C GLY A 390 22.72 3.80 1.77
N ARG A 391 23.78 3.51 0.96
CA ARG A 391 23.69 2.60 -0.19
C ARG A 391 23.30 1.18 0.19
N ILE A 392 23.77 0.67 1.33
CA ILE A 392 23.46 -0.69 1.80
C ILE A 392 21.97 -0.77 2.16
N ALA A 393 21.46 0.20 2.92
CA ALA A 393 20.04 0.26 3.26
C ALA A 393 19.18 0.34 2.00
N ARG A 394 19.59 1.12 0.99
CA ARG A 394 18.89 1.23 -0.30
C ARG A 394 18.86 -0.11 -1.05
N MET A 395 19.97 -0.84 -1.11
CA MET A 395 19.98 -2.17 -1.73
C MET A 395 19.02 -3.14 -1.03
N VAL A 396 18.94 -3.08 0.30
CA VAL A 396 17.99 -3.91 1.07
C VAL A 396 16.55 -3.45 0.85
N TYR A 397 16.27 -2.15 0.80
CA TYR A 397 14.96 -1.59 0.46
C TYR A 397 14.49 -2.06 -0.93
N ASP A 398 15.33 -1.89 -1.93
CA ASP A 398 15.06 -2.36 -3.29
C ASP A 398 14.83 -3.88 -3.33
N SER A 399 15.55 -4.67 -2.51
CA SER A 399 15.41 -6.13 -2.46
C SER A 399 14.02 -6.59 -2.02
N LEU A 400 13.30 -5.82 -1.21
CA LEU A 400 11.93 -6.16 -0.79
C LEU A 400 10.97 -6.14 -2.01
N TYR A 401 11.06 -5.10 -2.81
CA TYR A 401 10.30 -5.03 -4.06
C TYR A 401 10.72 -6.12 -5.06
N ARG A 402 12.03 -6.39 -5.17
CA ARG A 402 12.54 -7.47 -6.05
C ARG A 402 12.07 -8.86 -5.61
N MET A 403 11.98 -9.10 -4.31
CA MET A 403 11.44 -10.36 -3.77
C MET A 403 9.97 -10.57 -4.20
N HIS A 404 9.15 -9.53 -4.15
CA HIS A 404 7.79 -9.55 -4.70
C HIS A 404 7.80 -9.87 -6.20
N GLN A 405 8.61 -9.17 -7.01
CA GLN A 405 8.74 -9.42 -8.44
C GLN A 405 9.21 -10.86 -8.76
N VAL A 406 10.16 -11.40 -7.99
CA VAL A 406 10.61 -12.80 -8.14
C VAL A 406 9.47 -13.77 -7.88
N THR A 407 8.63 -13.52 -6.89
CA THR A 407 7.46 -14.36 -6.59
C THR A 407 6.47 -14.36 -7.77
N LEU A 408 6.25 -13.20 -8.39
CA LEU A 408 5.33 -13.06 -9.54
C LEU A 408 5.93 -13.58 -10.86
N HIS A 409 7.17 -13.28 -11.16
CA HIS A 409 7.77 -13.47 -12.49
C HIS A 409 8.85 -14.55 -12.53
N GLY A 410 9.43 -14.93 -11.39
CA GLY A 410 10.62 -15.79 -11.29
C GLY A 410 11.93 -15.01 -11.49
N TYR A 411 13.04 -15.65 -11.16
CA TYR A 411 14.37 -15.01 -11.12
C TYR A 411 14.83 -14.45 -12.48
N LEU A 412 14.69 -15.22 -13.57
CA LEU A 412 15.18 -14.81 -14.90
C LEU A 412 14.48 -13.54 -15.40
N LYS A 413 13.13 -13.51 -15.35
CA LYS A 413 12.36 -12.35 -15.82
C LYS A 413 12.60 -11.14 -14.93
N THR A 414 12.69 -11.33 -13.63
CA THR A 414 13.02 -10.24 -12.69
C THR A 414 14.41 -9.67 -13.00
N GLY A 415 15.41 -10.50 -13.31
CA GLY A 415 16.73 -10.04 -13.73
C GLY A 415 16.68 -9.20 -15.01
N LEU A 416 15.90 -9.63 -16.01
CA LEU A 416 15.71 -8.86 -17.26
C LEU A 416 14.98 -7.52 -17.00
N MET A 417 13.97 -7.51 -16.11
CA MET A 417 13.28 -6.28 -15.70
C MET A 417 14.23 -5.30 -14.99
N MET A 418 15.16 -5.80 -14.18
CA MET A 418 16.18 -4.96 -13.54
C MET A 418 17.11 -4.31 -14.55
N LEU A 419 17.59 -5.08 -15.56
CA LEU A 419 18.43 -4.56 -16.64
C LEU A 419 17.68 -3.50 -17.45
N SER A 420 16.44 -3.80 -17.88
CA SER A 420 15.59 -2.86 -18.60
C SER A 420 15.30 -1.59 -17.79
N GLY A 421 15.00 -1.72 -16.49
CA GLY A 421 14.79 -0.58 -15.60
C GLY A 421 16.03 0.29 -15.45
N GLY A 422 17.23 -0.30 -15.40
CA GLY A 422 18.50 0.44 -15.41
C GLY A 422 18.69 1.27 -16.68
N ILE A 423 18.40 0.69 -17.84
CA ILE A 423 18.46 1.38 -19.13
C ILE A 423 17.41 2.50 -19.21
N ASN A 424 16.18 2.23 -18.80
CA ASN A 424 15.11 3.21 -18.82
C ASN A 424 15.41 4.45 -17.95
N ARG A 425 16.07 4.29 -16.81
CA ARG A 425 16.50 5.42 -15.94
C ARG A 425 17.51 6.36 -16.62
N ILE A 426 18.24 5.89 -17.63
CA ILE A 426 19.20 6.70 -18.40
C ILE A 426 18.49 7.43 -19.54
N ILE A 427 17.50 6.80 -20.17
CA ILE A 427 16.87 7.28 -21.39
C ILE A 427 15.64 8.17 -21.10
N ARG A 428 14.88 7.88 -20.04
CA ARG A 428 13.62 8.57 -19.72
C ARG A 428 13.82 9.73 -18.75
N PRO A 429 12.95 10.75 -18.79
CA PRO A 429 12.88 11.78 -17.76
C PRO A 429 12.70 11.14 -16.38
N ARG A 430 13.29 11.74 -15.36
CA ARG A 430 13.20 11.23 -13.98
C ARG A 430 11.89 11.57 -13.30
N LEU A 431 11.19 12.56 -13.83
CA LEU A 431 9.90 13.01 -13.33
C LEU A 431 8.90 13.06 -14.48
N LYS A 432 7.70 12.53 -14.23
CA LYS A 432 6.57 12.60 -15.15
C LYS A 432 5.82 13.93 -14.94
N LEU A 433 5.47 14.62 -16.02
CA LEU A 433 4.81 15.93 -15.97
C LEU A 433 3.33 15.88 -16.42
N HIS A 434 2.80 14.70 -16.74
CA HIS A 434 1.43 14.50 -17.24
C HIS A 434 0.92 13.07 -16.95
#